data_b425aa72dd02fa548f1332204d8457a5
#
_entry.id   b425aa72dd02fa548f1332204d8457a5
#
_cell.length_a   1.000
_cell.length_b   1.000
_cell.length_c   1.000
_cell.angle_alpha   90.00
_cell.angle_beta   90.00
_cell.angle_gamma   90.00
#
_symmetry.space_group_name_H-M   'P 1'
#
loop_
_entity.id
_entity.type
_entity.pdbx_description
1 polymer ?
#
loop_
_entity_poly.entity_id
_entity_poly.type
_entity_poly.pdbx_seq_one_letter_code
_entity_poly.pdbx_strand_id
1 'polypeptide(L)'
;WYGMGSGDMLEVAHMGLHVAQMTSLAAMGQCFMAVTETPARILGLEGYGLAPGCNADLVILDAGSAVEAIRLRAARRLVLRRGQVVAEAPSSAARLHLEGRPAAVDFRLQPRGANAS
;
A
#
# COMPACT_ATOMS: atom_id res chain seq x y z
N TRP A 1 3.42 22.74 11.37
CA TRP A 1 2.30 22.21 10.60
C TRP A 1 2.56 22.36 9.10
N TYR A 2 2.42 21.30 8.35
CA TYR A 2 2.64 21.25 6.92
C TYR A 2 1.31 20.87 6.25
N GLY A 3 0.67 21.81 5.59
CA GLY A 3 -0.68 21.67 5.03
C GLY A 3 -0.74 21.09 3.63
N MET A 4 0.35 20.43 3.17
CA MET A 4 0.41 19.82 1.83
C MET A 4 0.30 18.30 1.93
N GLY A 5 -0.26 17.68 0.92
CA GLY A 5 -0.50 16.24 0.85
C GLY A 5 -1.96 15.87 0.97
N SER A 6 -2.26 14.61 0.71
CA SER A 6 -3.63 14.07 0.67
C SER A 6 -4.18 13.64 2.04
N GLY A 7 -3.36 13.70 3.10
CA GLY A 7 -3.66 13.08 4.38
C GLY A 7 -3.47 11.54 4.38
N ASP A 8 -2.90 11.00 3.31
CA ASP A 8 -2.64 9.59 3.13
C ASP A 8 -1.37 9.15 3.88
N MET A 9 -1.52 8.26 4.87
CA MET A 9 -0.38 7.75 5.63
C MET A 9 0.61 6.92 4.80
N LEU A 10 0.17 6.35 3.67
CA LEU A 10 1.07 5.67 2.75
C LEU A 10 1.98 6.66 2.01
N GLU A 11 1.47 7.84 1.68
CA GLU A 11 2.26 8.96 1.15
C GLU A 11 3.29 9.45 2.18
N VAL A 12 2.89 9.55 3.45
CA VAL A 12 3.80 9.89 4.56
C VAL A 12 4.92 8.86 4.70
N ALA A 13 4.59 7.56 4.63
CA ALA A 13 5.58 6.48 4.65
C ALA A 13 6.53 6.57 3.45
N HIS A 14 6.01 6.82 2.25
CA HIS A 14 6.82 7.01 1.04
C HIS A 14 7.81 8.18 1.20
N MET A 15 7.36 9.33 1.67
CA MET A 15 8.23 10.47 1.96
C MET A 15 9.26 10.15 3.04
N GLY A 16 8.86 9.42 4.09
CA GLY A 16 9.75 8.97 5.15
C GLY A 16 10.92 8.13 4.65
N LEU A 17 10.68 7.24 3.69
CA LEU A 17 11.75 6.45 3.05
C LEU A 17 12.82 7.33 2.40
N HIS A 18 12.40 8.38 1.69
CA HIS A 18 13.32 9.28 0.99
C HIS A 18 14.09 10.17 1.97
N VAL A 19 13.39 10.81 2.90
CA VAL A 19 14.00 11.74 3.86
C VAL A 19 14.96 11.05 4.80
N ALA A 20 14.61 9.85 5.30
CA ALA A 20 15.43 9.06 6.20
C ALA A 20 16.38 8.09 5.48
N GLN A 21 16.42 8.10 4.15
CA GLN A 21 17.25 7.20 3.32
C GLN A 21 17.08 5.71 3.66
N MET A 22 15.87 5.30 3.98
CA MET A 22 15.50 3.94 4.39
C MET A 22 15.30 3.03 3.16
N THR A 23 16.38 2.71 2.42
CA THR A 23 16.30 2.04 1.11
C THR A 23 16.40 0.51 1.15
N SER A 24 16.72 -0.09 2.30
CA SER A 24 16.72 -1.55 2.43
C SER A 24 15.31 -2.13 2.55
N LEU A 25 15.09 -3.38 2.13
CA LEU A 25 13.79 -4.05 2.25
C LEU A 25 13.30 -4.10 3.70
N ALA A 26 14.21 -4.34 4.65
CA ALA A 26 13.89 -4.36 6.08
C ALA A 26 13.44 -2.96 6.56
N ALA A 27 14.14 -1.91 6.16
CA ALA A 27 13.79 -0.54 6.51
C ALA A 27 12.46 -0.10 5.89
N MET A 28 12.16 -0.51 4.65
CA MET A 28 10.86 -0.29 4.02
C MET A 28 9.73 -0.98 4.80
N GLY A 29 9.95 -2.22 5.25
CA GLY A 29 9.00 -2.93 6.12
C GLY A 29 8.74 -2.18 7.43
N GLN A 30 9.80 -1.70 8.09
CA GLN A 30 9.68 -0.88 9.32
C GLN A 30 8.90 0.42 9.06
N CYS A 31 9.13 1.06 7.93
CA CYS A 31 8.40 2.27 7.55
C CYS A 31 6.90 1.98 7.32
N PHE A 32 6.55 0.84 6.74
CA PHE A 32 5.16 0.41 6.62
C PHE A 32 4.52 0.17 7.99
N MET A 33 5.22 -0.51 8.89
CA MET A 33 4.75 -0.72 10.27
C MET A 33 4.59 0.60 11.03
N ALA A 34 5.43 1.61 10.75
CA ALA A 34 5.33 2.92 11.39
C ALA A 34 4.02 3.68 11.05
N VAL A 35 3.34 3.31 9.97
CA VAL A 35 2.05 3.91 9.59
C VAL A 35 0.86 2.94 9.76
N THR A 36 1.09 1.74 10.33
CA THR A 36 0.07 0.72 10.55
C THR A 36 0.07 0.22 12.00
N GLU A 37 0.82 -0.81 12.31
CA GLU A 37 0.80 -1.48 13.61
C GLU A 37 1.37 -0.62 14.75
N THR A 38 2.43 0.13 14.49
CA THR A 38 3.08 0.94 15.52
C THR A 38 2.16 2.02 16.09
N PRO A 39 1.48 2.85 15.28
CA PRO A 39 0.52 3.82 15.81
C PRO A 39 -0.68 3.16 16.48
N ALA A 40 -1.15 2.02 15.98
CA ALA A 40 -2.25 1.28 16.63
C ALA A 40 -1.89 0.85 18.04
N ARG A 41 -0.66 0.34 18.24
CA ARG A 41 -0.13 -0.04 19.56
C ARG A 41 0.05 1.17 20.48
N ILE A 42 0.59 2.27 19.96
CA ILE A 42 0.80 3.51 20.74
C ILE A 42 -0.54 4.10 21.21
N LEU A 43 -1.55 4.06 20.35
CA LEU A 43 -2.89 4.57 20.65
C LEU A 43 -3.75 3.57 21.46
N GLY A 44 -3.25 2.37 21.75
CA GLY A 44 -4.00 1.35 22.49
C GLY A 44 -5.25 0.87 21.75
N LEU A 45 -5.21 0.78 20.41
CA LEU A 45 -6.37 0.36 19.62
C LEU A 45 -6.63 -1.14 19.81
N GLU A 46 -7.71 -1.48 20.54
CA GLU A 46 -8.13 -2.86 20.72
C GLU A 46 -8.70 -3.46 19.44
N GLY A 47 -8.40 -4.75 19.21
CA GLY A 47 -8.89 -5.48 18.05
C GLY A 47 -8.28 -5.04 16.72
N TYR A 48 -7.17 -4.31 16.73
CA TYR A 48 -6.42 -3.96 15.51
C TYR A 48 -5.55 -5.15 15.08
N GLY A 49 -5.58 -5.46 13.76
CA GLY A 49 -4.71 -6.48 13.16
C GLY A 49 -5.40 -7.33 12.10
N LEU A 50 -4.63 -8.25 11.51
CA LEU A 50 -5.07 -9.17 10.46
C LEU A 50 -5.20 -10.61 10.99
N ALA A 51 -5.64 -10.78 12.25
CA ALA A 51 -5.82 -12.08 12.86
C ALA A 51 -7.31 -12.37 13.15
N PRO A 52 -7.71 -13.66 13.24
CA PRO A 52 -9.05 -14.01 13.70
C PRO A 52 -9.34 -13.39 15.09
N GLY A 53 -10.49 -12.75 15.22
CA GLY A 53 -10.89 -12.01 16.43
C GLY A 53 -10.58 -10.52 16.40
N CYS A 54 -9.79 -10.04 15.45
CA CYS A 54 -9.62 -8.60 15.22
C CYS A 54 -10.82 -7.99 14.51
N ASN A 55 -10.95 -6.67 14.64
CA ASN A 55 -11.93 -5.90 13.88
C ASN A 55 -11.62 -5.97 12.37
N ALA A 56 -12.64 -6.14 11.55
CA ALA A 56 -12.47 -6.09 10.10
C ALA A 56 -12.39 -4.63 9.60
N ASP A 57 -11.40 -3.90 10.13
CA ASP A 57 -11.02 -2.55 9.71
C ASP A 57 -9.81 -2.70 8.76
N LEU A 58 -10.06 -2.79 7.48
CA LEU A 58 -9.10 -3.25 6.47
C LEU A 58 -8.99 -2.25 5.31
N VAL A 59 -7.80 -2.15 4.77
CA VAL A 59 -7.55 -1.44 3.50
C VAL A 59 -6.92 -2.42 2.51
N ILE A 60 -7.56 -2.61 1.36
CA ILE A 60 -7.01 -3.39 0.26
C ILE A 60 -6.33 -2.44 -0.72
N LEU A 61 -5.05 -2.67 -0.92
CA LEU A 61 -4.20 -1.88 -1.80
C LEU A 61 -3.95 -2.60 -3.12
N ASP A 62 -3.76 -1.85 -4.18
CA ASP A 62 -3.37 -2.39 -5.50
C ASP A 62 -1.86 -2.66 -5.56
N ALA A 63 -1.40 -3.57 -4.72
CA ALA A 63 0.01 -3.96 -4.59
C ALA A 63 0.13 -5.41 -4.12
N GLY A 64 1.19 -6.09 -4.55
CA GLY A 64 1.48 -7.47 -4.15
C GLY A 64 2.22 -7.59 -2.81
N SER A 65 2.72 -6.49 -2.26
CA SER A 65 3.45 -6.48 -0.98
C SER A 65 3.44 -5.10 -0.33
N ALA A 66 3.78 -5.04 0.97
CA ALA A 66 3.93 -3.79 1.70
C ALA A 66 5.01 -2.87 1.10
N VAL A 67 6.12 -3.44 0.66
CA VAL A 67 7.20 -2.70 -0.01
C VAL A 67 6.71 -2.07 -1.31
N GLU A 68 5.96 -2.84 -2.09
CA GLU A 68 5.36 -2.36 -3.34
C GLU A 68 4.31 -1.30 -3.10
N ALA A 69 3.49 -1.47 -2.07
CA ALA A 69 2.48 -0.51 -1.66
C ALA A 69 3.09 0.88 -1.40
N ILE A 70 4.21 0.93 -0.64
CA ILE A 70 4.91 2.20 -0.40
C ILE A 70 5.59 2.71 -1.67
N ARG A 71 6.34 1.85 -2.37
CA ARG A 71 7.10 2.21 -3.57
C ARG A 71 6.23 2.87 -4.63
N LEU A 72 5.06 2.30 -4.88
CA LEU A 72 4.13 2.75 -5.91
C LEU A 72 3.10 3.76 -5.38
N ARG A 73 3.06 4.03 -4.08
CA ARG A 73 1.94 4.75 -3.45
C ARG A 73 0.61 4.15 -3.90
N ALA A 74 0.51 2.82 -3.71
CA ALA A 74 -0.54 2.01 -4.30
C ALA A 74 -1.94 2.53 -3.99
N ALA A 75 -2.80 2.53 -5.01
CA ALA A 75 -4.18 2.96 -4.87
C ALA A 75 -4.96 2.06 -3.89
N ARG A 76 -5.82 2.67 -3.10
CA ARG A 76 -6.79 1.97 -2.25
C ARG A 76 -7.93 1.45 -3.11
N ARG A 77 -8.04 0.13 -3.15
CA ARG A 77 -9.10 -0.56 -3.90
C ARG A 77 -10.38 -0.64 -3.10
N LEU A 78 -10.23 -0.92 -1.82
CA LEU A 78 -11.35 -1.12 -0.92
C LEU A 78 -10.95 -0.68 0.49
N VAL A 79 -11.86 -0.01 1.17
CA VAL A 79 -11.74 0.32 2.59
C VAL A 79 -12.93 -0.29 3.32
N LEU A 80 -12.64 -1.12 4.32
CA LEU A 80 -13.65 -1.73 5.17
C LEU A 80 -13.55 -1.15 6.58
N ARG A 81 -14.70 -0.93 7.18
CA ARG A 81 -14.84 -0.57 8.58
C ARG A 81 -15.81 -1.54 9.25
N ARG A 82 -15.32 -2.29 10.23
CA ARG A 82 -16.10 -3.32 10.94
C ARG A 82 -16.81 -4.29 9.97
N GLY A 83 -16.11 -4.71 8.93
CA GLY A 83 -16.63 -5.62 7.91
C GLY A 83 -17.53 -4.99 6.85
N GLN A 84 -17.83 -3.69 6.94
CA GLN A 84 -18.62 -2.99 5.93
C GLN A 84 -17.72 -2.20 4.99
N VAL A 85 -17.98 -2.27 3.69
CA VAL A 85 -17.30 -1.45 2.69
C VAL A 85 -17.73 0.00 2.85
N VAL A 86 -16.79 0.88 3.15
CA VAL A 86 -17.03 2.32 3.32
C VAL A 86 -16.46 3.14 2.17
N ALA A 87 -15.52 2.60 1.41
CA ALA A 87 -15.00 3.22 0.19
C ALA A 87 -14.51 2.15 -0.79
N GLU A 88 -14.71 2.40 -2.08
CA GLU A 88 -14.26 1.56 -3.17
C GLU A 88 -13.75 2.44 -4.32
N ALA A 89 -12.64 2.05 -4.95
CA ALA A 89 -12.12 2.71 -6.13
C ALA A 89 -11.86 1.70 -7.24
N PRO A 90 -12.21 2.01 -8.51
CA PRO A 90 -11.92 1.13 -9.63
C PRO A 90 -10.41 0.98 -9.84
N SER A 91 -10.00 -0.13 -10.46
CA SER A 91 -8.62 -0.30 -10.89
C SER A 91 -8.28 0.72 -11.99
N SER A 92 -7.23 1.47 -11.77
CA SER A 92 -6.69 2.37 -12.79
C SER A 92 -5.54 1.65 -13.51
N ALA A 93 -5.81 1.15 -14.73
CA ALA A 93 -4.78 0.59 -15.59
C ALA A 93 -4.43 1.65 -16.66
N ALA A 94 -3.15 1.99 -16.74
CA ALA A 94 -2.65 2.83 -17.84
C ALA A 94 -2.68 2.03 -19.14
N ARG A 95 -3.23 2.65 -20.21
CA ARG A 95 -3.18 2.09 -21.56
C ARG A 95 -2.04 2.73 -22.34
N LEU A 96 -1.23 1.89 -22.95
CA LEU A 96 -0.14 2.32 -23.82
C LEU A 96 -0.63 2.27 -25.27
N HIS A 97 -0.50 3.39 -25.97
CA HIS A 97 -0.87 3.54 -27.38
C HIS A 97 0.39 3.63 -28.27
N LEU A 98 1.25 2.60 -28.17
CA LEU A 98 2.47 2.49 -28.99
C LEU A 98 2.42 1.20 -29.78
N GLU A 99 2.62 1.32 -31.11
CA GLU A 99 2.65 0.18 -32.01
C GLU A 99 3.80 -0.77 -31.66
N GLY A 100 3.55 -2.08 -31.66
CA GLY A 100 4.52 -3.12 -31.30
C GLY A 100 4.87 -3.21 -29.81
N ARG A 101 4.11 -2.56 -28.93
CA ARG A 101 4.28 -2.64 -27.46
C ARG A 101 3.03 -3.22 -26.79
N PRO A 102 3.16 -3.81 -25.58
CA PRO A 102 2.00 -4.25 -24.82
C PRO A 102 1.03 -3.09 -24.57
N ALA A 103 -0.27 -3.36 -24.69
CA ALA A 103 -1.31 -2.34 -24.49
C ALA A 103 -1.46 -1.87 -23.02
N ALA A 104 -0.92 -2.60 -22.06
CA ALA A 104 -0.96 -2.26 -20.64
C ALA A 104 0.45 -2.26 -20.06
N VAL A 105 0.68 -1.34 -19.13
CA VAL A 105 1.93 -1.27 -18.36
C VAL A 105 1.62 -1.61 -16.91
N ASP A 106 2.27 -2.64 -16.40
CA ASP A 106 2.20 -3.06 -14.99
C ASP A 106 3.55 -2.78 -14.33
N PHE A 107 3.57 -1.89 -13.34
CA PHE A 107 4.75 -1.54 -12.57
C PHE A 107 4.98 -2.41 -11.35
N ARG A 108 4.09 -3.37 -11.09
CA ARG A 108 4.25 -4.32 -9.99
C ARG A 108 5.38 -5.30 -10.30
N LEU A 109 6.13 -5.63 -9.26
CA LEU A 109 7.18 -6.63 -9.40
C LEU A 109 6.52 -8.00 -9.64
N GLN A 110 6.72 -8.56 -10.82
CA GLN A 110 6.31 -9.94 -11.13
C GLN A 110 7.19 -10.89 -10.31
N PRO A 111 6.63 -11.92 -9.65
CA PRO A 111 7.43 -12.95 -9.03
C PRO A 111 8.31 -13.60 -10.10
N ARG A 112 9.60 -13.76 -9.82
CA ARG A 112 10.54 -14.47 -10.71
C ARG A 112 10.02 -15.88 -10.89
N GLY A 113 9.53 -16.22 -12.08
CA GLY A 113 9.08 -17.57 -12.44
C GLY A 113 7.74 -17.65 -13.15
N ALA A 114 7.03 -16.57 -13.40
CA ALA A 114 5.73 -16.60 -14.08
C ALA A 114 5.80 -16.65 -15.62
N ASN A 115 6.99 -16.64 -16.22
CA ASN A 115 7.18 -16.74 -17.66
C ASN A 115 8.00 -18.00 -18.01
N ALA A 116 7.39 -19.19 -17.81
CA ALA A 116 7.87 -20.44 -18.38
C ALA A 116 6.63 -21.29 -18.73
N SER A 117 6.01 -20.99 -19.86
CA SER A 117 5.29 -21.96 -20.70
C SER A 117 4.94 -21.30 -22.04
#